data_394e26a8787a8faeee1dc73e1bcfc7b1
#
_entry.id   394e26a8787a8faeee1dc73e1bcfc7b1
#
_cell.length_a   1.000
_cell.length_b   1.000
_cell.length_c   1.000
_cell.angle_alpha   90.00
_cell.angle_beta   90.00
_cell.angle_gamma   90.00
#
_symmetry.space_group_name_H-M   'P 1'
#
loop_
_entity.id
_entity.type
_entity.pdbx_description
1 polymer ?
#
loop_
_entity_poly.entity_id
_entity_poly.type
_entity_poly.pdbx_seq_one_letter_code
_entity_poly.pdbx_strand_id
1 'polypeptide(L)'
;TLLSVYFSFLNPHEVDIHFAQGWSLQLPMIVLFLGSVLLGVLIAGLLYGTLSLKKFFINLKKTGRVKRQNKNNHRSERLLEEAENFLACGYVSKAVAVYEKILNMSPSHVHVLVQLGNIAREEGNVERALKLHLRAVEIAPENLNVLYGLADDYCAKAIPKKELEVLKKILEFDRRSPRVLCRMREVFLKSEDWASAVEVQRKLVVRIKGREKKEKEKRMLGQYIYKS
;
A
#
# COMPACT_ATOMS: atom_id res chain seq x y z
N THR A 1 -38.77 -36.04 23.44
CA THR A 1 -38.58 -37.50 23.23
C THR A 1 -39.61 -38.34 23.98
N LEU A 2 -39.91 -38.11 25.27
CA LEU A 2 -40.97 -38.85 26.01
C LEU A 2 -42.38 -38.50 25.48
N LEU A 3 -42.62 -37.25 25.09
CA LEU A 3 -43.88 -36.79 24.49
C LEU A 3 -44.15 -37.44 23.13
N SER A 4 -43.14 -37.64 22.29
CA SER A 4 -43.29 -38.28 20.98
C SER A 4 -43.58 -39.78 21.10
N VAL A 5 -42.97 -40.47 22.09
CA VAL A 5 -43.27 -41.86 22.41
C VAL A 5 -44.69 -42.02 22.94
N TYR A 6 -45.12 -41.11 23.83
CA TYR A 6 -46.49 -41.09 24.37
C TYR A 6 -47.52 -40.82 23.26
N PHE A 7 -47.26 -39.90 22.34
CA PHE A 7 -48.14 -39.58 21.21
C PHE A 7 -48.27 -40.78 20.22
N SER A 8 -47.17 -41.53 20.03
CA SER A 8 -47.20 -42.72 19.21
C SER A 8 -47.98 -43.86 19.81
N PHE A 9 -48.00 -44.02 21.13
CA PHE A 9 -48.77 -45.01 21.83
C PHE A 9 -50.28 -44.73 21.74
N LEU A 10 -50.63 -43.42 21.65
CA LEU A 10 -52.04 -43.00 21.49
C LEU A 10 -52.52 -43.02 20.03
N ASN A 11 -51.64 -43.06 19.03
CA ASN A 11 -51.99 -43.09 17.60
C ASN A 11 -51.26 -44.23 16.87
N PRO A 12 -51.76 -45.48 16.93
CA PRO A 12 -51.12 -46.63 16.27
C PRO A 12 -51.41 -46.70 14.77
N HIS A 13 -51.64 -45.55 14.09
CA HIS A 13 -51.90 -45.57 12.65
C HIS A 13 -50.60 -45.82 11.86
N GLU A 14 -50.67 -46.87 11.04
CA GLU A 14 -49.65 -47.19 10.04
C GLU A 14 -49.89 -46.33 8.79
N VAL A 15 -48.85 -45.83 8.20
CA VAL A 15 -48.90 -45.05 6.97
C VAL A 15 -48.33 -45.89 5.83
N ASP A 16 -49.12 -46.09 4.80
CA ASP A 16 -48.70 -46.78 3.58
C ASP A 16 -47.88 -45.79 2.70
N ILE A 17 -46.60 -46.04 2.56
CA ILE A 17 -45.75 -45.26 1.67
C ILE A 17 -45.56 -46.02 0.37
N HIS A 18 -46.05 -45.48 -0.73
CA HIS A 18 -45.91 -46.02 -2.07
C HIS A 18 -44.69 -45.43 -2.76
N PHE A 19 -43.66 -46.22 -2.99
CA PHE A 19 -42.43 -45.79 -3.67
C PHE A 19 -42.46 -45.97 -5.20
N ALA A 20 -43.21 -46.96 -5.67
CA ALA A 20 -43.42 -47.27 -7.08
C ALA A 20 -44.66 -48.16 -7.27
N GLN A 21 -45.12 -48.35 -8.52
CA GLN A 21 -46.22 -49.30 -8.78
C GLN A 21 -45.87 -50.70 -8.25
N GLY A 22 -46.61 -51.13 -7.22
CA GLY A 22 -46.47 -52.44 -6.62
C GLY A 22 -45.54 -52.55 -5.40
N TRP A 23 -44.92 -51.46 -4.94
CA TRP A 23 -44.08 -51.43 -3.74
C TRP A 23 -44.67 -50.50 -2.69
N SER A 24 -45.27 -51.01 -1.65
CA SER A 24 -45.76 -50.28 -0.49
C SER A 24 -45.06 -50.77 0.77
N LEU A 25 -44.65 -49.86 1.63
CA LEU A 25 -44.08 -50.16 2.93
C LEU A 25 -44.97 -49.55 4.01
N GLN A 26 -45.47 -50.38 4.91
CA GLN A 26 -46.28 -49.97 6.07
C GLN A 26 -45.33 -49.63 7.22
N LEU A 27 -45.28 -48.38 7.64
CA LEU A 27 -44.46 -47.98 8.77
C LEU A 27 -45.28 -47.19 9.80
N PRO A 28 -45.03 -47.41 11.09
CA PRO A 28 -45.62 -46.60 12.13
C PRO A 28 -45.24 -45.14 11.94
N MET A 29 -46.16 -44.20 12.11
CA MET A 29 -45.98 -42.78 11.92
C MET A 29 -44.76 -42.22 12.71
N ILE A 30 -44.46 -42.81 13.87
CA ILE A 30 -43.30 -42.44 14.69
C ILE A 30 -41.96 -42.73 14.02
N VAL A 31 -41.85 -43.83 13.27
CA VAL A 31 -40.61 -44.20 12.57
C VAL A 31 -40.32 -43.18 11.47
N LEU A 32 -41.34 -42.71 10.78
CA LEU A 32 -41.20 -41.64 9.77
C LEU A 32 -40.80 -40.31 10.40
N PHE A 33 -41.41 -39.96 11.53
CA PHE A 33 -41.05 -38.73 12.26
C PHE A 33 -39.62 -38.78 12.77
N LEU A 34 -39.21 -39.82 13.46
CA LEU A 34 -37.86 -40.01 13.97
C LEU A 34 -36.82 -40.07 12.84
N GLY A 35 -37.16 -40.75 11.75
CA GLY A 35 -36.33 -40.83 10.55
C GLY A 35 -36.11 -39.47 9.91
N SER A 36 -37.14 -38.64 9.78
CA SER A 36 -37.04 -37.29 9.23
C SER A 36 -36.18 -36.36 10.11
N VAL A 37 -36.35 -36.45 11.44
CA VAL A 37 -35.52 -35.67 12.39
C VAL A 37 -34.05 -36.10 12.28
N LEU A 38 -33.78 -37.39 12.24
CA LEU A 38 -32.42 -37.94 12.15
C LEU A 38 -31.77 -37.57 10.83
N LEU A 39 -32.49 -37.60 9.72
CA LEU A 39 -32.05 -37.16 8.42
C LEU A 39 -31.74 -35.65 8.42
N GLY A 40 -32.62 -34.85 9.03
CA GLY A 40 -32.40 -33.41 9.19
C GLY A 40 -31.12 -33.08 9.97
N VAL A 41 -30.85 -33.78 11.08
CA VAL A 41 -29.64 -33.64 11.88
C VAL A 41 -28.38 -34.04 11.08
N LEU A 42 -28.46 -35.12 10.31
CA LEU A 42 -27.36 -35.58 9.44
C LEU A 42 -27.04 -34.53 8.35
N ILE A 43 -28.07 -34.01 7.67
CA ILE A 43 -27.89 -32.97 6.65
C ILE A 43 -27.29 -31.70 7.26
N ALA A 44 -27.82 -31.25 8.41
CA ALA A 44 -27.28 -30.08 9.12
C ALA A 44 -25.83 -30.31 9.56
N GLY A 45 -25.48 -31.48 10.06
CA GLY A 45 -24.13 -31.88 10.43
C GLY A 45 -23.18 -31.89 9.25
N LEU A 46 -23.58 -32.41 8.10
CA LEU A 46 -22.80 -32.39 6.87
C LEU A 46 -22.56 -30.94 6.36
N LEU A 47 -23.61 -30.13 6.33
CA LEU A 47 -23.48 -28.71 5.92
C LEU A 47 -22.55 -27.94 6.86
N TYR A 48 -22.71 -28.10 8.17
CA TYR A 48 -21.84 -27.47 9.15
C TYR A 48 -20.39 -27.96 9.02
N GLY A 49 -20.20 -29.27 8.84
CA GLY A 49 -18.89 -29.90 8.64
C GLY A 49 -18.18 -29.34 7.41
N THR A 50 -18.85 -29.24 6.27
CA THR A 50 -18.26 -28.68 5.04
C THR A 50 -17.89 -27.21 5.18
N LEU A 51 -18.74 -26.40 5.82
CA LEU A 51 -18.44 -24.99 6.10
C LEU A 51 -17.27 -24.82 7.06
N SER A 52 -17.19 -25.66 8.09
CA SER A 52 -16.09 -25.64 9.06
C SER A 52 -14.76 -26.06 8.43
N LEU A 53 -14.75 -27.11 7.61
CA LEU A 53 -13.58 -27.54 6.85
C LEU A 53 -13.10 -26.44 5.90
N LYS A 54 -14.02 -25.80 5.18
CA LYS A 54 -13.67 -24.67 4.29
C LYS A 54 -13.01 -23.53 5.06
N LYS A 55 -13.55 -23.13 6.21
CA LYS A 55 -12.96 -22.11 7.10
C LYS A 55 -11.58 -22.54 7.61
N PHE A 56 -11.43 -23.81 8.00
CA PHE A 56 -10.16 -24.36 8.48
C PHE A 56 -9.06 -24.28 7.40
N PHE A 57 -9.37 -24.72 6.17
CA PHE A 57 -8.41 -24.63 5.05
C PHE A 57 -8.06 -23.20 4.66
N ILE A 58 -9.04 -22.27 4.69
CA ILE A 58 -8.78 -20.83 4.46
C ILE A 58 -7.83 -20.28 5.53
N ASN A 59 -8.06 -20.60 6.80
CA ASN A 59 -7.22 -20.16 7.91
C ASN A 59 -5.80 -20.74 7.83
N LEU A 60 -5.64 -22.02 7.51
CA LEU A 60 -4.33 -22.63 7.29
C LEU A 60 -3.55 -21.93 6.18
N LYS A 61 -4.20 -21.65 5.04
CA LYS A 61 -3.59 -20.93 3.92
C LYS A 61 -3.22 -19.50 4.28
N LYS A 62 -4.06 -18.82 5.08
CA LYS A 62 -3.80 -17.47 5.59
C LYS A 62 -2.61 -17.45 6.55
N THR A 63 -2.57 -18.39 7.50
CA THR A 63 -1.46 -18.50 8.48
C THR A 63 -0.13 -18.81 7.79
N GLY A 64 -0.13 -19.70 6.81
CA GLY A 64 1.07 -20.00 6.02
C GLY A 64 1.59 -18.79 5.23
N ARG A 65 0.68 -18.00 4.62
CA ARG A 65 1.03 -16.76 3.92
C ARG A 65 1.63 -15.72 4.87
N VAL A 66 1.00 -15.50 6.03
CA VAL A 66 1.49 -14.55 7.05
C VAL A 66 2.88 -14.95 7.57
N LYS A 67 3.11 -16.23 7.90
CA LYS A 67 4.43 -16.71 8.31
C LYS A 67 5.49 -16.51 7.24
N ARG A 68 5.17 -16.78 5.97
CA ARG A 68 6.10 -16.56 4.84
C ARG A 68 6.38 -15.07 4.64
N GLN A 69 5.38 -14.22 4.76
CA GLN A 69 5.52 -12.77 4.65
C GLN A 69 6.37 -12.19 5.78
N ASN A 70 6.15 -12.61 7.03
CA ASN A 70 6.97 -12.20 8.16
C ASN A 70 8.43 -12.64 8.00
N LYS A 71 8.68 -13.88 7.54
CA LYS A 71 10.04 -14.34 7.26
C LYS A 71 10.72 -13.52 6.17
N ASN A 72 9.97 -13.17 5.12
CA ASN A 72 10.49 -12.33 4.04
C ASN A 72 10.76 -10.90 4.53
N ASN A 73 9.88 -10.33 5.37
CA ASN A 73 10.07 -9.01 5.95
C ASN A 73 11.36 -8.94 6.79
N HIS A 74 11.55 -9.87 7.73
CA HIS A 74 12.80 -9.92 8.51
C HIS A 74 14.05 -10.12 7.66
N ARG A 75 13.94 -10.88 6.57
CA ARG A 75 15.05 -11.04 5.64
C ARG A 75 15.32 -9.75 4.86
N SER A 76 14.27 -9.04 4.42
CA SER A 76 14.44 -7.77 3.71
C SER A 76 14.99 -6.67 4.62
N GLU A 77 14.60 -6.64 5.91
CA GLU A 77 15.16 -5.71 6.91
C GLU A 77 16.67 -5.89 7.09
N ARG A 78 17.14 -7.14 7.24
CA ARG A 78 18.59 -7.43 7.35
C ARG A 78 19.36 -7.06 6.07
N LEU A 79 18.77 -7.34 4.91
CA LEU A 79 19.38 -6.96 3.64
C LEU A 79 19.40 -5.45 3.45
N LEU A 80 18.37 -4.74 3.97
CA LEU A 80 18.33 -3.29 3.95
C LEU A 80 19.47 -2.69 4.77
N GLU A 81 19.65 -3.15 6.00
CA GLU A 81 20.76 -2.75 6.87
C GLU A 81 22.13 -3.06 6.22
N GLU A 82 22.28 -4.23 5.59
CA GLU A 82 23.49 -4.59 4.84
C GLU A 82 23.75 -3.61 3.69
N ALA A 83 22.73 -3.25 2.92
CA ALA A 83 22.85 -2.31 1.80
C ALA A 83 23.20 -0.90 2.29
N GLU A 84 22.58 -0.42 3.36
CA GLU A 84 22.87 0.88 3.97
C GLU A 84 24.31 0.93 4.50
N ASN A 85 24.79 -0.14 5.11
CA ASN A 85 26.18 -0.25 5.55
C ASN A 85 27.16 -0.21 4.36
N PHE A 86 26.84 -0.88 3.24
CA PHE A 86 27.68 -0.77 2.03
C PHE A 86 27.70 0.64 1.47
N LEU A 87 26.57 1.36 1.47
CA LEU A 87 26.53 2.76 1.05
C LEU A 87 27.38 3.66 1.98
N ALA A 88 27.26 3.50 3.30
CA ALA A 88 28.03 4.26 4.27
C ALA A 88 29.55 4.04 4.12
N CYS A 89 29.96 2.83 3.67
CA CYS A 89 31.34 2.50 3.38
C CYS A 89 31.77 2.89 1.95
N GLY A 90 30.90 3.47 1.12
CA GLY A 90 31.20 3.86 -0.26
C GLY A 90 31.15 2.68 -1.28
N TYR A 91 30.72 1.50 -0.87
CA TYR A 91 30.59 0.32 -1.76
C TYR A 91 29.27 0.34 -2.53
N VAL A 92 29.06 1.36 -3.38
CA VAL A 92 27.80 1.60 -4.08
C VAL A 92 27.34 0.38 -4.90
N SER A 93 28.22 -0.24 -5.67
CA SER A 93 27.86 -1.41 -6.50
C SER A 93 27.37 -2.60 -5.67
N LYS A 94 27.94 -2.82 -4.48
CA LYS A 94 27.47 -3.88 -3.56
C LYS A 94 26.10 -3.54 -2.99
N ALA A 95 25.89 -2.29 -2.61
CA ALA A 95 24.59 -1.81 -2.12
C ALA A 95 23.50 -1.99 -3.18
N VAL A 96 23.76 -1.61 -4.43
CA VAL A 96 22.84 -1.79 -5.56
C VAL A 96 22.45 -3.27 -5.72
N ALA A 97 23.42 -4.18 -5.71
CA ALA A 97 23.13 -5.61 -5.83
C ALA A 97 22.24 -6.16 -4.70
N VAL A 98 22.45 -5.66 -3.46
CA VAL A 98 21.61 -6.03 -2.32
C VAL A 98 20.21 -5.41 -2.44
N TYR A 99 20.09 -4.16 -2.84
CA TYR A 99 18.79 -3.52 -3.10
C TYR A 99 17.98 -4.23 -4.19
N GLU A 100 18.62 -4.63 -5.29
CA GLU A 100 17.97 -5.40 -6.36
C GLU A 100 17.47 -6.77 -5.84
N LYS A 101 18.24 -7.43 -4.97
CA LYS A 101 17.80 -8.66 -4.30
C LYS A 101 16.57 -8.45 -3.43
N ILE A 102 16.47 -7.29 -2.74
CA ILE A 102 15.26 -6.93 -1.97
C ILE A 102 14.08 -6.72 -2.93
N LEU A 103 14.25 -6.01 -4.04
CA LEU A 103 13.17 -5.79 -5.02
C LEU A 103 12.69 -7.09 -5.67
N ASN A 104 13.58 -8.08 -5.88
CA ASN A 104 13.19 -9.41 -6.36
C ASN A 104 12.30 -10.16 -5.34
N MET A 105 12.47 -9.90 -4.04
CA MET A 105 11.64 -10.48 -2.97
C MET A 105 10.36 -9.69 -2.72
N SER A 106 10.46 -8.37 -2.81
CA SER A 106 9.40 -7.39 -2.54
C SER A 106 9.43 -6.27 -3.59
N PRO A 107 8.79 -6.47 -4.75
CA PRO A 107 8.84 -5.51 -5.86
C PRO A 107 8.25 -4.13 -5.55
N SER A 108 7.46 -4.01 -4.49
CA SER A 108 6.81 -2.77 -4.02
C SER A 108 7.51 -2.12 -2.83
N HIS A 109 8.79 -2.43 -2.58
CA HIS A 109 9.53 -1.87 -1.45
C HIS A 109 9.93 -0.42 -1.73
N VAL A 110 9.08 0.54 -1.33
CA VAL A 110 9.19 1.97 -1.65
C VAL A 110 10.56 2.55 -1.29
N HIS A 111 11.06 2.27 -0.07
CA HIS A 111 12.36 2.80 0.37
C HIS A 111 13.51 2.37 -0.57
N VAL A 112 13.53 1.11 -0.97
CA VAL A 112 14.56 0.58 -1.89
C VAL A 112 14.45 1.20 -3.29
N LEU A 113 13.21 1.40 -3.78
CA LEU A 113 13.00 2.10 -5.05
C LEU A 113 13.56 3.52 -5.01
N VAL A 114 13.36 4.25 -3.90
CA VAL A 114 13.90 5.60 -3.72
C VAL A 114 15.43 5.57 -3.65
N GLN A 115 16.03 4.66 -2.90
CA GLN A 115 17.49 4.58 -2.80
C GLN A 115 18.15 4.24 -4.14
N LEU A 116 17.61 3.26 -4.86
CA LEU A 116 18.11 2.93 -6.21
C LEU A 116 17.89 4.08 -7.20
N GLY A 117 16.78 4.82 -7.08
CA GLY A 117 16.54 6.02 -7.88
C GLY A 117 17.58 7.09 -7.62
N ASN A 118 17.89 7.38 -6.34
CA ASN A 118 18.90 8.35 -5.96
C ASN A 118 20.29 7.95 -6.49
N ILE A 119 20.69 6.70 -6.30
CA ILE A 119 21.96 6.17 -6.80
C ILE A 119 22.03 6.32 -8.33
N ALA A 120 20.98 5.90 -9.05
CA ALA A 120 20.95 6.01 -10.50
C ALA A 120 21.09 7.46 -10.98
N ARG A 121 20.50 8.45 -10.27
CA ARG A 121 20.65 9.87 -10.57
C ARG A 121 22.09 10.34 -10.31
N GLU A 122 22.70 9.92 -9.22
CA GLU A 122 24.09 10.25 -8.87
C GLU A 122 25.09 9.66 -9.90
N GLU A 123 24.78 8.51 -10.45
CA GLU A 123 25.53 7.88 -11.56
C GLU A 123 25.25 8.54 -12.93
N GLY A 124 24.39 9.58 -12.98
CA GLY A 124 24.01 10.26 -14.22
C GLY A 124 22.92 9.58 -15.04
N ASN A 125 22.40 8.43 -14.59
CA ASN A 125 21.33 7.70 -15.27
C ASN A 125 19.94 8.21 -14.82
N VAL A 126 19.63 9.45 -15.22
CA VAL A 126 18.39 10.13 -14.83
C VAL A 126 17.14 9.40 -15.33
N GLU A 127 17.21 8.73 -16.48
CA GLU A 127 16.06 7.96 -17.00
C GLU A 127 15.71 6.75 -16.10
N ARG A 128 16.74 6.03 -15.60
CA ARG A 128 16.54 4.95 -14.65
C ARG A 128 16.01 5.48 -13.32
N ALA A 129 16.54 6.59 -12.83
CA ALA A 129 16.08 7.24 -11.61
C ALA A 129 14.60 7.60 -11.70
N LEU A 130 14.20 8.28 -12.78
CA LEU A 130 12.83 8.69 -13.03
C LEU A 130 11.87 7.48 -13.05
N LYS A 131 12.23 6.38 -13.72
CA LYS A 131 11.41 5.15 -13.73
C LYS A 131 11.21 4.58 -12.33
N LEU A 132 12.25 4.56 -11.51
CA LEU A 132 12.22 4.03 -10.16
C LEU A 132 11.37 4.92 -9.24
N HIS A 133 11.53 6.24 -9.29
CA HIS A 133 10.74 7.17 -8.51
C HIS A 133 9.26 7.22 -8.95
N LEU A 134 8.96 7.16 -10.25
CA LEU A 134 7.57 7.06 -10.74
C LEU A 134 6.89 5.80 -10.20
N ARG A 135 7.58 4.65 -10.27
CA ARG A 135 7.07 3.42 -9.67
C ARG A 135 6.85 3.55 -8.16
N ALA A 136 7.74 4.25 -7.45
CA ALA A 136 7.58 4.53 -6.03
C ALA A 136 6.35 5.43 -5.74
N VAL A 137 6.08 6.44 -6.60
CA VAL A 137 4.88 7.31 -6.51
C VAL A 137 3.58 6.52 -6.74
N GLU A 138 3.56 5.55 -7.66
CA GLU A 138 2.39 4.68 -7.87
C GLU A 138 2.04 3.88 -6.61
N ILE A 139 3.04 3.47 -5.82
CA ILE A 139 2.85 2.69 -4.59
C ILE A 139 2.54 3.60 -3.40
N ALA A 140 3.23 4.74 -3.29
CA ALA A 140 3.14 5.65 -2.15
C ALA A 140 3.06 7.13 -2.63
N PRO A 141 1.91 7.57 -3.15
CA PRO A 141 1.75 8.88 -3.80
C PRO A 141 1.87 10.07 -2.84
N GLU A 142 1.77 9.83 -1.53
CA GLU A 142 1.84 10.86 -0.48
C GLU A 142 3.19 10.89 0.24
N ASN A 143 4.10 9.99 -0.11
CA ASN A 143 5.39 9.90 0.54
C ASN A 143 6.30 11.04 0.09
N LEU A 144 6.62 11.95 1.00
CA LEU A 144 7.44 13.13 0.70
C LEU A 144 8.83 12.78 0.17
N ASN A 145 9.47 11.72 0.67
CA ASN A 145 10.80 11.32 0.18
C ASN A 145 10.74 10.89 -1.29
N VAL A 146 9.68 10.19 -1.68
CA VAL A 146 9.44 9.79 -3.08
C VAL A 146 9.23 11.02 -3.95
N LEU A 147 8.39 11.97 -3.50
CA LEU A 147 8.09 13.19 -4.24
C LEU A 147 9.33 14.09 -4.38
N TYR A 148 10.15 14.21 -3.35
CA TYR A 148 11.42 14.93 -3.44
C TYR A 148 12.37 14.27 -4.45
N GLY A 149 12.53 12.93 -4.42
CA GLY A 149 13.33 12.19 -5.39
C GLY A 149 12.87 12.45 -6.82
N LEU A 150 11.54 12.40 -7.06
CA LEU A 150 10.96 12.69 -8.38
C LEU A 150 11.19 14.14 -8.81
N ALA A 151 11.08 15.12 -7.91
CA ALA A 151 11.38 16.52 -8.21
C ALA A 151 12.87 16.71 -8.57
N ASP A 152 13.77 15.99 -7.88
CA ASP A 152 15.20 16.00 -8.17
C ASP A 152 15.52 15.43 -9.55
N ASP A 153 14.81 14.36 -9.96
CA ASP A 153 14.96 13.77 -11.29
C ASP A 153 14.50 14.75 -12.40
N TYR A 154 13.36 15.42 -12.20
CA TYR A 154 12.89 16.42 -13.18
C TYR A 154 13.80 17.63 -13.24
N CYS A 155 14.41 18.03 -12.13
CA CYS A 155 15.45 19.07 -12.11
C CYS A 155 16.68 18.63 -12.91
N ALA A 156 17.19 17.42 -12.67
CA ALA A 156 18.34 16.85 -13.38
C ALA A 156 18.08 16.71 -14.89
N LYS A 157 16.83 16.47 -15.26
CA LYS A 157 16.39 16.38 -16.67
C LYS A 157 16.06 17.73 -17.30
N ALA A 158 16.16 18.81 -16.55
CA ALA A 158 15.81 20.17 -16.96
C ALA A 158 14.36 20.31 -17.48
N ILE A 159 13.39 19.70 -16.77
CA ILE A 159 11.95 19.77 -17.09
C ILE A 159 11.22 20.61 -16.00
N PRO A 160 11.32 21.95 -16.05
CA PRO A 160 10.84 22.82 -14.97
C PRO A 160 9.34 22.72 -14.72
N LYS A 161 8.54 22.51 -15.78
CA LYS A 161 7.08 22.39 -15.64
C LYS A 161 6.70 21.21 -14.74
N LYS A 162 7.29 20.02 -14.98
CA LYS A 162 7.02 18.82 -14.19
C LYS A 162 7.62 18.92 -12.77
N GLU A 163 8.79 19.52 -12.63
CA GLU A 163 9.35 19.80 -11.32
C GLU A 163 8.40 20.67 -10.48
N LEU A 164 7.85 21.75 -11.04
CA LEU A 164 6.87 22.59 -10.36
C LEU A 164 5.57 21.88 -9.98
N GLU A 165 5.08 20.98 -10.84
CA GLU A 165 3.90 20.14 -10.54
C GLU A 165 4.15 19.28 -9.29
N VAL A 166 5.30 18.61 -9.22
CA VAL A 166 5.66 17.78 -8.07
C VAL A 166 5.88 18.64 -6.82
N LEU A 167 6.55 19.80 -6.93
CA LEU A 167 6.74 20.72 -5.82
C LEU A 167 5.42 21.28 -5.28
N LYS A 168 4.45 21.57 -6.14
CA LYS A 168 3.09 21.95 -5.73
C LYS A 168 2.42 20.82 -4.94
N LYS A 169 2.56 19.57 -5.42
CA LYS A 169 2.03 18.40 -4.71
C LYS A 169 2.68 18.23 -3.33
N ILE A 170 3.98 18.45 -3.19
CA ILE A 170 4.64 18.43 -1.87
C ILE A 170 4.03 19.49 -0.94
N LEU A 171 3.69 20.70 -1.46
CA LEU A 171 3.05 21.75 -0.67
C LEU A 171 1.63 21.42 -0.21
N GLU A 172 0.93 20.48 -0.83
CA GLU A 172 -0.37 20.00 -0.34
C GLU A 172 -0.22 19.29 1.00
N PHE A 173 0.87 18.54 1.19
CA PHE A 173 1.18 17.79 2.41
C PHE A 173 1.97 18.64 3.42
N ASP A 174 2.97 19.41 2.95
CA ASP A 174 3.77 20.34 3.77
C ASP A 174 3.55 21.79 3.31
N ARG A 175 2.38 22.33 3.63
CA ARG A 175 1.93 23.68 3.20
C ARG A 175 2.85 24.81 3.60
N ARG A 176 3.76 24.59 4.54
CA ARG A 176 4.63 25.65 5.11
C ARG A 176 6.10 25.42 4.81
N SER A 177 6.49 24.49 3.98
CA SER A 177 7.88 24.17 3.70
C SER A 177 8.65 25.34 3.05
N PRO A 178 9.54 26.01 3.76
CA PRO A 178 10.38 27.05 3.15
C PRO A 178 11.30 26.44 2.08
N ARG A 179 11.74 25.19 2.27
CA ARG A 179 12.61 24.46 1.33
C ARG A 179 11.94 24.34 -0.04
N VAL A 180 10.69 23.95 -0.08
CA VAL A 180 9.93 23.81 -1.33
C VAL A 180 9.72 25.15 -2.00
N LEU A 181 9.36 26.19 -1.23
CA LEU A 181 9.21 27.54 -1.79
C LEU A 181 10.52 28.10 -2.35
N CYS A 182 11.66 27.90 -1.66
CA CYS A 182 12.95 28.27 -2.19
C CYS A 182 13.21 27.60 -3.54
N ARG A 183 12.95 26.31 -3.63
CA ARG A 183 13.16 25.55 -4.85
C ARG A 183 12.24 26.00 -5.99
N MET A 184 10.94 26.21 -5.71
CA MET A 184 10.02 26.78 -6.72
C MET A 184 10.49 28.15 -7.24
N ARG A 185 10.96 29.03 -6.34
CA ARG A 185 11.56 30.32 -6.72
C ARG A 185 12.73 30.11 -7.68
N GLU A 186 13.65 29.20 -7.38
CA GLU A 186 14.80 28.90 -8.23
C GLU A 186 14.38 28.43 -9.62
N VAL A 187 13.35 27.61 -9.70
CA VAL A 187 12.80 27.13 -10.99
C VAL A 187 12.23 28.31 -11.77
N PHE A 188 11.45 29.20 -11.13
CA PHE A 188 10.89 30.39 -11.80
C PHE A 188 11.99 31.36 -12.25
N LEU A 189 13.04 31.58 -11.44
CA LEU A 189 14.17 32.43 -11.81
C LEU A 189 14.95 31.88 -13.01
N LYS A 190 15.16 30.54 -13.06
CA LYS A 190 15.81 29.89 -14.22
C LYS A 190 14.96 29.97 -15.49
N SER A 191 13.63 30.03 -15.35
CA SER A 191 12.70 30.19 -16.46
C SER A 191 12.37 31.63 -16.81
N GLU A 192 13.04 32.60 -16.17
CA GLU A 192 12.83 34.07 -16.31
C GLU A 192 11.38 34.50 -15.99
N ASP A 193 10.62 33.67 -15.27
CA ASP A 193 9.27 34.03 -14.78
C ASP A 193 9.37 34.82 -13.47
N TRP A 194 9.71 36.09 -13.62
CA TRP A 194 9.91 37.02 -12.50
C TRP A 194 8.63 37.26 -11.70
N ALA A 195 7.48 37.29 -12.36
CA ALA A 195 6.19 37.50 -11.71
C ALA A 195 5.87 36.35 -10.71
N SER A 196 5.99 35.11 -11.16
CA SER A 196 5.82 33.92 -10.29
C SER A 196 6.89 33.86 -9.19
N ALA A 197 8.13 34.22 -9.50
CA ALA A 197 9.20 34.29 -8.52
C ALA A 197 8.90 35.30 -7.40
N VAL A 198 8.36 36.48 -7.73
CA VAL A 198 7.94 37.51 -6.75
C VAL A 198 6.82 36.95 -5.84
N GLU A 199 5.82 36.27 -6.40
CA GLU A 199 4.73 35.68 -5.62
C GLU A 199 5.24 34.66 -4.60
N VAL A 200 6.10 33.74 -5.04
CA VAL A 200 6.71 32.74 -4.16
C VAL A 200 7.61 33.39 -3.11
N GLN A 201 8.37 34.42 -3.50
CA GLN A 201 9.23 35.17 -2.59
C GLN A 201 8.44 35.87 -1.48
N ARG A 202 7.29 36.44 -1.80
CA ARG A 202 6.38 37.05 -0.78
C ARG A 202 5.94 36.00 0.25
N LYS A 203 5.54 34.81 -0.22
CA LYS A 203 5.16 33.69 0.66
C LYS A 203 6.32 33.24 1.54
N LEU A 204 7.54 33.27 1.02
CA LEU A 204 8.76 32.89 1.72
C LEU A 204 9.11 33.87 2.85
N VAL A 205 9.09 35.19 2.56
CA VAL A 205 9.39 36.26 3.54
C VAL A 205 8.47 36.15 4.78
N VAL A 206 7.19 35.78 4.59
CA VAL A 206 6.25 35.63 5.70
C VAL A 206 6.59 34.40 6.57
N ARG A 207 7.16 33.35 5.97
CA ARG A 207 7.36 32.05 6.63
C ARG A 207 8.74 31.87 7.26
N ILE A 208 9.73 32.62 6.82
CA ILE A 208 11.09 32.52 7.38
C ILE A 208 11.14 33.13 8.79
N LYS A 209 11.72 32.35 9.69
CA LYS A 209 12.02 32.74 11.06
C LYS A 209 13.44 33.30 11.12
N GLY A 210 13.64 34.34 11.95
CA GLY A 210 14.92 35.00 12.15
C GLY A 210 15.02 36.32 11.38
N ARG A 211 15.39 37.39 12.13
CA ARG A 211 15.40 38.77 11.62
C ARG A 211 16.36 38.94 10.44
N GLU A 212 17.56 38.43 10.56
CA GLU A 212 18.62 38.57 9.54
C GLU A 212 18.24 37.85 8.23
N LYS A 213 17.78 36.61 8.33
CA LYS A 213 17.31 35.83 7.16
C LYS A 213 16.13 36.52 6.49
N LYS A 214 15.18 37.02 7.28
CA LYS A 214 14.01 37.73 6.77
C LYS A 214 14.38 39.02 6.03
N GLU A 215 15.33 39.81 6.53
CA GLU A 215 15.80 41.03 5.85
C GLU A 215 16.56 40.71 4.55
N LYS A 216 17.32 39.60 4.51
CA LYS A 216 17.94 39.12 3.27
C LYS A 216 16.89 38.80 2.21
N GLU A 217 15.86 38.03 2.58
CA GLU A 217 14.79 37.64 1.65
C GLU A 217 13.94 38.84 1.20
N LYS A 218 13.73 39.86 2.03
CA LYS A 218 13.07 41.11 1.64
C LYS A 218 13.89 41.89 0.60
N ARG A 219 15.22 41.95 0.76
CA ARG A 219 16.11 42.61 -0.23
C ARG A 219 16.01 41.88 -1.58
N MET A 220 16.03 40.56 -1.60
CA MET A 220 15.83 39.78 -2.83
C MET A 220 14.46 40.04 -3.45
N LEU A 221 13.40 40.15 -2.64
CA LEU A 221 12.05 40.49 -3.13
C LEU A 221 12.06 41.84 -3.87
N GLY A 222 12.71 42.88 -3.32
CA GLY A 222 12.86 44.18 -3.99
C GLY A 222 13.57 44.09 -5.33
N GLN A 223 14.63 43.26 -5.42
CA GLN A 223 15.35 43.05 -6.69
C GLN A 223 14.49 42.32 -7.74
N TYR A 224 13.65 41.35 -7.33
CA TYR A 224 12.79 40.64 -8.26
C TYR A 224 11.63 41.49 -8.75
N ILE A 225 11.05 42.35 -7.89
CA ILE A 225 10.02 43.33 -8.29
C ILE A 225 10.55 44.31 -9.33
N TYR A 226 11.80 44.72 -9.21
CA TYR A 226 12.42 45.62 -10.20
C TYR A 226 12.60 44.96 -11.58
N LYS A 227 12.75 43.63 -11.62
CA LYS A 227 12.92 42.84 -12.86
C LYS A 227 11.62 42.33 -13.44
N SER A 228 10.53 42.27 -12.67
CA SER A 228 9.21 41.84 -13.13
C SER A 228 8.47 42.90 -13.89
#